data_62f1d7e0e8acc00e6d80b179bca74301
#
_entry.id   62f1d7e0e8acc00e6d80b179bca74301
#
_cell.length_a   1.000
_cell.length_b   1.000
_cell.length_c   1.000
_cell.angle_alpha   90.00
_cell.angle_beta   90.00
_cell.angle_gamma   90.00
#
_symmetry.space_group_name_H-M   'P 1'
#
loop_
_entity.id
_entity.type
_entity.pdbx_description
1 polymer ?
#
loop_
_entity_poly.entity_id
_entity_poly.type
_entity_poly.pdbx_seq_one_letter_code
_entity_poly.pdbx_strand_id
1 'polypeptide(L)'
;MSAPATTTARVLAFSARRSNGETRRPRAPTRATPASSSSTSSSDGEVPRRAALLAPGVLAAAAAASVSAPPTARAALDPTSSLTRRGMAKFVQNDVEGSIADFDLVVQNAPRMEPYMWQRGLSLYYAERYEDGAAQFRKDVAVNPNDTEEAIWAFLCDARDPKIGFDRARLTRVGPDPRRYMRAAYDLFNAGDAASDVALEDVASLGPVDEFYSLLYRGLWREAAGDAAGARDLIVEATRTQYANRSGDYMAALAVVHCKRRGWAT
;
A
#
# COMPACT_ATOMS: atom_id res chain seq x y z
N MET A 1 12.02 2.90 47.61
CA MET A 1 12.37 1.69 46.83
C MET A 1 11.08 1.11 46.28
N SER A 2 10.69 1.48 45.04
CA SER A 2 9.49 0.96 44.38
C SER A 2 9.94 0.17 43.18
N ALA A 3 9.51 -1.07 43.09
CA ALA A 3 9.79 -2.01 42.00
C ALA A 3 8.98 -1.64 40.75
N PRO A 4 9.51 -1.85 39.54
CA PRO A 4 8.76 -1.60 38.29
C PRO A 4 7.74 -2.72 38.04
N ALA A 5 6.54 -2.33 37.66
CA ALA A 5 5.49 -3.22 37.22
C ALA A 5 5.87 -3.89 35.88
N THR A 6 5.94 -5.21 35.90
CA THR A 6 6.19 -6.04 34.70
C THR A 6 4.90 -6.13 33.90
N THR A 7 4.84 -5.45 32.77
CA THR A 7 3.76 -5.60 31.77
C THR A 7 3.95 -6.94 31.07
N THR A 8 3.10 -7.91 31.40
CA THR A 8 3.07 -9.22 30.76
C THR A 8 2.47 -9.08 29.35
N ALA A 9 3.32 -9.09 28.34
CA ALA A 9 2.90 -9.20 26.95
C ALA A 9 2.21 -10.57 26.74
N ARG A 10 0.94 -10.54 26.40
CA ARG A 10 0.15 -11.72 26.07
C ARG A 10 0.50 -12.14 24.63
N VAL A 11 1.53 -12.97 24.52
CA VAL A 11 1.87 -13.66 23.27
C VAL A 11 0.75 -14.64 22.96
N LEU A 12 -0.03 -14.39 21.93
CA LEU A 12 -0.96 -15.35 21.37
C LEU A 12 -0.15 -16.45 20.67
N ALA A 13 0.08 -17.56 21.38
CA ALA A 13 0.72 -18.73 20.83
C ALA A 13 -0.21 -19.38 19.81
N PHE A 14 0.17 -19.35 18.55
CA PHE A 14 -0.45 -20.10 17.47
C PHE A 14 -0.13 -21.59 17.65
N SER A 15 -1.07 -22.34 18.24
CA SER A 15 -0.99 -23.81 18.34
C SER A 15 -1.65 -24.43 17.11
N ALA A 16 -0.85 -24.94 16.19
CA ALA A 16 -1.31 -25.75 15.08
C ALA A 16 -1.88 -27.09 15.59
N ARG A 17 -3.19 -27.24 15.67
CA ARG A 17 -3.86 -28.54 15.80
C ARG A 17 -4.13 -29.10 14.41
N ARG A 18 -3.34 -30.10 14.01
CA ARG A 18 -3.72 -31.04 12.94
C ARG A 18 -4.89 -31.88 13.44
N SER A 19 -6.04 -31.81 12.81
CA SER A 19 -7.09 -32.79 12.95
C SER A 19 -7.19 -33.60 11.68
N ASN A 20 -6.82 -34.89 11.76
CA ASN A 20 -7.17 -35.94 10.81
C ASN A 20 -8.66 -36.26 10.96
N GLY A 21 -9.34 -36.48 9.85
CA GLY A 21 -10.63 -37.12 9.90
C GLY A 21 -11.54 -36.84 8.72
N GLU A 22 -11.46 -37.72 7.76
CA GLU A 22 -12.60 -38.48 7.24
C GLU A 22 -13.44 -37.92 6.08
N THR A 23 -13.34 -38.67 5.01
CA THR A 23 -14.05 -38.64 3.73
C THR A 23 -15.56 -38.73 3.86
N ARG A 24 -16.28 -37.81 3.21
CA ARG A 24 -17.64 -38.13 2.68
C ARG A 24 -17.92 -37.30 1.42
N ARG A 25 -17.95 -38.00 0.27
CA ARG A 25 -18.60 -37.48 -0.95
C ARG A 25 -20.13 -37.54 -0.80
N PRO A 26 -20.85 -36.56 -1.33
CA PRO A 26 -21.94 -36.89 -2.23
C PRO A 26 -21.98 -36.05 -3.52
N ARG A 27 -22.06 -36.74 -4.62
CA ARG A 27 -23.05 -36.77 -5.72
C ARG A 27 -23.52 -35.43 -6.29
N ALA A 28 -23.16 -35.22 -7.55
CA ALA A 28 -23.69 -34.19 -8.44
C ALA A 28 -25.19 -34.38 -8.78
N PRO A 29 -25.87 -33.31 -9.19
CA PRO A 29 -26.85 -33.43 -10.26
C PRO A 29 -26.58 -32.46 -11.44
N THR A 30 -26.61 -33.08 -12.62
CA THR A 30 -27.20 -32.74 -13.93
C THR A 30 -27.38 -31.31 -14.37
N ARG A 31 -26.65 -31.00 -15.37
CA ARG A 31 -26.83 -30.33 -16.68
C ARG A 31 -28.20 -29.68 -16.99
N ALA A 32 -28.15 -28.36 -17.31
CA ALA A 32 -28.98 -27.73 -18.32
C ALA A 32 -28.23 -26.59 -18.97
N THR A 33 -28.07 -26.60 -20.28
CA THR A 33 -27.75 -25.49 -21.22
C THR A 33 -28.90 -25.45 -22.24
N PRO A 34 -29.05 -24.41 -23.10
CA PRO A 34 -28.37 -23.12 -23.26
C PRO A 34 -29.36 -21.96 -23.49
N ALA A 35 -28.87 -20.72 -23.44
CA ALA A 35 -29.38 -19.65 -24.30
C ALA A 35 -28.29 -18.61 -24.51
N SER A 36 -27.91 -18.42 -25.74
CA SER A 36 -27.03 -17.39 -26.29
C SER A 36 -27.67 -16.01 -26.24
N SER A 37 -27.00 -15.03 -25.72
CA SER A 37 -27.20 -13.65 -26.14
C SER A 37 -25.86 -12.92 -26.13
N SER A 38 -25.48 -12.47 -27.32
CA SER A 38 -24.37 -11.58 -27.61
C SER A 38 -24.51 -10.26 -26.90
N SER A 39 -23.49 -9.85 -26.11
CA SER A 39 -23.30 -8.46 -25.75
C SER A 39 -21.81 -8.15 -25.81
N THR A 40 -21.51 -7.15 -26.60
CA THR A 40 -20.25 -6.51 -26.84
C THR A 40 -19.51 -6.13 -25.57
N SER A 41 -18.31 -6.69 -25.42
CA SER A 41 -17.37 -6.32 -24.36
C SER A 41 -16.68 -5.00 -24.73
N SER A 42 -17.04 -3.93 -24.07
CA SER A 42 -16.15 -2.78 -23.90
C SER A 42 -15.15 -3.12 -22.80
N SER A 43 -13.91 -3.33 -23.19
CA SER A 43 -12.79 -3.48 -22.26
C SER A 43 -12.41 -2.09 -21.74
N ASP A 44 -12.98 -1.67 -20.61
CA ASP A 44 -12.44 -0.55 -19.84
C ASP A 44 -11.18 -1.03 -19.13
N GLY A 45 -10.03 -0.62 -19.67
CA GLY A 45 -8.72 -0.87 -19.09
C GLY A 45 -8.54 -0.08 -17.79
N GLU A 46 -8.58 -0.76 -16.69
CA GLU A 46 -8.31 -0.23 -15.36
C GLU A 46 -6.84 0.16 -15.25
N VAL A 47 -6.56 1.45 -15.19
CA VAL A 47 -5.22 2.00 -14.94
C VAL A 47 -5.05 2.14 -13.43
N PRO A 48 -4.11 1.44 -12.79
CA PRO A 48 -3.85 1.61 -11.36
C PRO A 48 -3.42 3.05 -11.10
N ARG A 49 -4.13 3.76 -10.22
CA ARG A 49 -3.93 5.18 -9.90
C ARG A 49 -2.50 5.57 -9.54
N ARG A 50 -1.69 4.62 -9.10
CA ARG A 50 -0.29 4.83 -8.72
C ARG A 50 0.70 4.77 -9.87
N ALA A 51 0.34 4.19 -11.01
CA ALA A 51 1.18 4.16 -12.22
C ALA A 51 1.06 5.43 -13.09
N ALA A 52 0.06 6.27 -12.87
CA ALA A 52 -0.27 7.39 -13.75
C ALA A 52 0.69 8.60 -13.68
N LEU A 53 1.75 8.58 -12.84
CA LEU A 53 2.71 9.67 -12.73
C LEU A 53 3.99 9.50 -13.56
N LEU A 54 4.13 8.41 -14.34
CA LEU A 54 5.28 8.17 -15.21
C LEU A 54 4.82 7.67 -16.59
N ALA A 55 4.13 8.50 -17.38
CA ALA A 55 3.88 8.22 -18.78
C ALA A 55 5.05 8.76 -19.64
N PRO A 56 5.80 7.92 -20.39
CA PRO A 56 6.68 8.39 -21.45
C PRO A 56 5.85 8.77 -22.68
N GLY A 57 6.16 9.93 -23.26
CA GLY A 57 5.48 10.47 -24.44
C GLY A 57 5.52 9.53 -25.64
N VAL A 58 4.39 9.45 -26.32
CA VAL A 58 4.21 8.75 -27.60
C VAL A 58 4.99 9.50 -28.68
N LEU A 59 5.95 8.83 -29.33
CA LEU A 59 6.55 9.29 -30.58
C LEU A 59 5.57 9.04 -31.74
N ALA A 60 5.00 10.10 -32.26
CA ALA A 60 4.40 10.09 -33.58
C ALA A 60 5.39 10.72 -34.57
N ALA A 61 5.88 9.95 -35.54
CA ALA A 61 6.69 10.43 -36.63
C ALA A 61 5.78 11.06 -37.68
N ALA A 62 5.98 12.34 -37.99
CA ALA A 62 5.49 12.97 -39.20
C ALA A 62 6.58 13.86 -39.81
N ALA A 63 6.74 13.75 -41.15
CA ALA A 63 7.84 14.27 -41.93
C ALA A 63 7.80 15.78 -42.14
N ALA A 64 8.97 16.35 -42.16
CA ALA A 64 9.52 17.53 -42.83
C ALA A 64 8.59 18.67 -43.29
N ALA A 65 8.68 19.81 -42.57
CA ALA A 65 8.73 21.14 -43.17
C ALA A 65 9.62 22.00 -42.25
N SER A 66 10.76 22.43 -42.80
CA SER A 66 11.71 23.31 -42.14
C SER A 66 11.14 24.74 -42.05
N VAL A 67 10.55 25.02 -40.89
CA VAL A 67 10.35 26.38 -40.41
C VAL A 67 11.15 26.47 -39.12
N SER A 68 12.13 27.38 -39.06
CA SER A 68 12.90 27.68 -37.87
C SER A 68 11.97 28.19 -36.79
N ALA A 69 11.42 27.26 -36.00
CA ALA A 69 10.74 27.59 -34.76
C ALA A 69 11.79 27.99 -33.72
N PRO A 70 11.55 29.05 -32.94
CA PRO A 70 12.42 29.36 -31.80
C PRO A 70 12.49 28.14 -30.87
N PRO A 71 13.60 27.96 -30.10
CA PRO A 71 13.74 26.82 -29.24
C PRO A 71 12.50 26.77 -28.35
N THR A 72 11.69 25.73 -28.59
CA THR A 72 10.51 25.47 -27.80
C THR A 72 10.91 25.47 -26.32
N ALA A 73 10.37 26.44 -25.59
CA ALA A 73 10.48 26.47 -24.15
C ALA A 73 10.10 25.08 -23.64
N ARG A 74 11.09 24.34 -23.19
CA ARG A 74 10.90 23.07 -22.49
C ARG A 74 9.88 23.41 -21.40
N ALA A 75 8.65 22.92 -21.55
CA ALA A 75 7.58 23.24 -20.64
C ALA A 75 8.12 23.05 -19.24
N ALA A 76 8.33 24.16 -18.53
CA ALA A 76 8.84 24.11 -17.17
C ALA A 76 7.79 23.32 -16.38
N LEU A 77 8.22 22.17 -15.86
CA LEU A 77 7.33 21.35 -15.03
C LEU A 77 6.78 22.28 -13.94
N ASP A 78 5.47 22.20 -13.73
CA ASP A 78 4.84 22.91 -12.62
C ASP A 78 5.68 22.68 -11.35
N PRO A 79 6.06 23.74 -10.63
CA PRO A 79 6.89 23.63 -9.42
C PRO A 79 6.38 22.58 -8.44
N THR A 80 5.07 22.44 -8.32
CA THR A 80 4.39 21.43 -7.48
C THR A 80 4.71 20.01 -7.93
N SER A 81 4.60 19.74 -9.21
CA SER A 81 4.93 18.41 -9.79
C SER A 81 6.43 18.10 -9.66
N SER A 82 7.29 19.11 -9.77
CA SER A 82 8.73 18.95 -9.60
C SER A 82 9.09 18.61 -8.14
N LEU A 83 8.50 19.32 -7.18
CA LEU A 83 8.65 19.07 -5.74
C LEU A 83 8.14 17.68 -5.37
N THR A 84 6.95 17.29 -5.84
CA THR A 84 6.39 15.97 -5.57
C THR A 84 7.33 14.86 -6.03
N ARG A 85 7.84 14.92 -7.27
CA ARG A 85 8.79 13.93 -7.78
C ARG A 85 10.08 13.89 -7.00
N ARG A 86 10.61 15.06 -6.60
CA ARG A 86 11.83 15.16 -5.82
C ARG A 86 11.62 14.55 -4.43
N GLY A 87 10.50 14.84 -3.76
CA GLY A 87 10.14 14.25 -2.48
C GLY A 87 10.02 12.73 -2.57
N MET A 88 9.36 12.20 -3.60
CA MET A 88 9.29 10.76 -3.85
C MET A 88 10.69 10.15 -4.05
N ALA A 89 11.55 10.78 -4.83
CA ALA A 89 12.91 10.30 -5.07
C ALA A 89 13.75 10.28 -3.77
N LYS A 90 13.62 11.30 -2.94
CA LYS A 90 14.30 11.35 -1.63
C LYS A 90 13.82 10.23 -0.71
N PHE A 91 12.51 9.99 -0.63
CA PHE A 91 11.97 8.89 0.15
C PHE A 91 12.56 7.53 -0.26
N VAL A 92 12.58 7.23 -1.56
CA VAL A 92 13.17 5.99 -2.10
C VAL A 92 14.64 5.86 -1.74
N GLN A 93 15.37 6.98 -1.61
CA GLN A 93 16.75 7.02 -1.14
C GLN A 93 16.89 6.94 0.38
N ASN A 94 15.78 6.77 1.11
CA ASN A 94 15.70 6.78 2.57
C ASN A 94 16.00 8.16 3.20
N ASP A 95 15.95 9.24 2.42
CA ASP A 95 15.95 10.61 2.91
C ASP A 95 14.52 11.05 3.25
N VAL A 96 14.02 10.52 4.36
CA VAL A 96 12.62 10.70 4.79
C VAL A 96 12.35 12.17 5.15
N GLU A 97 13.24 12.80 5.90
CA GLU A 97 13.07 14.20 6.31
C GLU A 97 13.12 15.14 5.11
N GLY A 98 14.05 14.91 4.18
CA GLY A 98 14.12 15.68 2.95
C GLY A 98 12.89 15.49 2.07
N SER A 99 12.24 14.30 2.08
CA SER A 99 11.00 14.05 1.37
C SER A 99 9.83 14.82 1.98
N ILE A 100 9.71 14.85 3.31
CA ILE A 100 8.70 15.63 4.03
C ILE A 100 8.83 17.12 3.69
N ALA A 101 10.05 17.66 3.74
CA ALA A 101 10.29 19.06 3.43
C ALA A 101 9.80 19.43 2.01
N ASP A 102 10.02 18.58 1.01
CA ASP A 102 9.55 18.81 -0.34
C ASP A 102 8.02 18.73 -0.44
N PHE A 103 7.39 17.75 0.23
CA PHE A 103 5.94 17.62 0.26
C PHE A 103 5.25 18.75 1.04
N ASP A 104 5.85 19.25 2.10
CA ASP A 104 5.36 20.41 2.83
C ASP A 104 5.37 21.68 1.94
N LEU A 105 6.40 21.85 1.10
CA LEU A 105 6.42 22.91 0.09
C LEU A 105 5.32 22.73 -0.97
N VAL A 106 4.96 21.49 -1.35
CA VAL A 106 3.81 21.24 -2.24
C VAL A 106 2.52 21.72 -1.60
N VAL A 107 2.29 21.35 -0.34
CA VAL A 107 1.07 21.75 0.40
C VAL A 107 1.05 23.27 0.60
N GLN A 108 2.18 23.88 0.91
CA GLN A 108 2.30 25.32 1.11
C GLN A 108 2.01 26.11 -0.17
N ASN A 109 2.55 25.65 -1.32
CA ASN A 109 2.38 26.31 -2.60
C ASN A 109 1.01 26.03 -3.25
N ALA A 110 0.41 24.89 -2.93
CA ALA A 110 -0.87 24.44 -3.48
C ALA A 110 -1.69 23.70 -2.42
N PRO A 111 -2.31 24.39 -1.45
CA PRO A 111 -3.04 23.78 -0.33
C PRO A 111 -4.14 22.81 -0.78
N ARG A 112 -4.73 23.03 -1.97
CA ARG A 112 -5.72 22.13 -2.57
C ARG A 112 -5.19 20.72 -2.86
N MET A 113 -3.86 20.55 -2.94
CA MET A 113 -3.22 19.25 -3.17
C MET A 113 -3.07 18.43 -1.89
N GLU A 114 -3.21 19.05 -0.74
CA GLU A 114 -2.99 18.40 0.55
C GLU A 114 -3.78 17.08 0.70
N PRO A 115 -5.07 16.98 0.37
CA PRO A 115 -5.82 15.72 0.49
C PRO A 115 -5.28 14.58 -0.39
N TYR A 116 -4.49 14.87 -1.40
CA TYR A 116 -3.95 13.90 -2.36
C TYR A 116 -2.47 13.56 -2.11
N MET A 117 -1.91 14.02 -1.00
CA MET A 117 -0.48 13.86 -0.68
C MET A 117 -0.23 12.62 0.20
N TRP A 118 -0.76 11.46 -0.22
CA TRP A 118 -0.52 10.18 0.48
C TRP A 118 0.98 9.86 0.67
N GLN A 119 1.83 10.26 -0.29
CA GLN A 119 3.29 10.08 -0.20
C GLN A 119 3.87 10.84 1.02
N ARG A 120 3.31 12.01 1.33
CA ARG A 120 3.64 12.77 2.54
C ARG A 120 3.26 11.97 3.79
N GLY A 121 2.08 11.35 3.78
CA GLY A 121 1.62 10.48 4.88
C GLY A 121 2.58 9.33 5.14
N LEU A 122 3.05 8.66 4.07
CA LEU A 122 4.05 7.59 4.19
C LEU A 122 5.37 8.12 4.79
N SER A 123 5.85 9.26 4.31
CA SER A 123 7.08 9.87 4.85
C SER A 123 6.93 10.22 6.34
N LEU A 124 5.78 10.78 6.73
CA LEU A 124 5.48 11.09 8.13
C LEU A 124 5.45 9.82 9.02
N TYR A 125 4.89 8.70 8.52
CA TYR A 125 4.93 7.42 9.22
C TYR A 125 6.37 6.96 9.49
N TYR A 126 7.26 7.04 8.49
CA TYR A 126 8.66 6.62 8.65
C TYR A 126 9.53 7.64 9.40
N ALA A 127 9.07 8.88 9.56
CA ALA A 127 9.65 9.89 10.47
C ALA A 127 9.13 9.76 11.91
N GLU A 128 8.29 8.76 12.19
CA GLU A 128 7.63 8.54 13.49
C GLU A 128 6.68 9.69 13.91
N ARG A 129 6.28 10.52 12.95
CA ARG A 129 5.27 11.57 13.11
C ARG A 129 3.88 11.00 12.88
N TYR A 130 3.49 10.05 13.72
CA TYR A 130 2.30 9.22 13.51
C TYR A 130 0.99 10.01 13.53
N GLU A 131 0.84 10.98 14.44
CA GLU A 131 -0.34 11.85 14.51
C GLU A 131 -0.55 12.63 13.20
N ASP A 132 0.52 13.24 12.68
CA ASP A 132 0.50 13.98 11.41
C ASP A 132 0.23 13.04 10.22
N GLY A 133 0.84 11.85 10.22
CA GLY A 133 0.63 10.82 9.20
C GLY A 133 -0.82 10.35 9.14
N ALA A 134 -1.40 10.02 10.30
CA ALA A 134 -2.80 9.63 10.40
C ALA A 134 -3.74 10.76 9.90
N ALA A 135 -3.45 12.01 10.28
CA ALA A 135 -4.22 13.15 9.81
C ALA A 135 -4.15 13.32 8.29
N GLN A 136 -2.97 13.12 7.70
CA GLN A 136 -2.78 13.18 6.24
C GLN A 136 -3.60 12.10 5.51
N PHE A 137 -3.53 10.85 5.96
CA PHE A 137 -4.29 9.75 5.34
C PHE A 137 -5.80 9.91 5.49
N ARG A 138 -6.28 10.43 6.63
CA ARG A 138 -7.71 10.72 6.83
C ARG A 138 -8.23 11.82 5.90
N LYS A 139 -7.41 12.80 5.53
CA LYS A 139 -7.76 13.81 4.51
C LYS A 139 -7.91 13.17 3.13
N ASP A 140 -7.06 12.20 2.79
CA ASP A 140 -7.16 11.46 1.53
C ASP A 140 -8.44 10.61 1.50
N VAL A 141 -8.70 9.82 2.53
CA VAL A 141 -9.94 9.02 2.64
C VAL A 141 -11.20 9.88 2.52
N ALA A 142 -11.19 11.12 3.05
CA ALA A 142 -12.34 12.02 2.98
C ALA A 142 -12.69 12.43 1.54
N VAL A 143 -11.70 12.52 0.64
CA VAL A 143 -11.91 12.86 -0.78
C VAL A 143 -11.93 11.63 -1.69
N ASN A 144 -11.45 10.49 -1.21
CA ASN A 144 -11.36 9.22 -1.93
C ASN A 144 -11.88 8.05 -1.06
N PRO A 145 -13.19 8.00 -0.78
CA PRO A 145 -13.78 7.11 0.24
C PRO A 145 -13.77 5.62 -0.14
N ASN A 146 -13.27 5.25 -1.30
CA ASN A 146 -13.12 3.86 -1.74
C ASN A 146 -11.65 3.38 -1.72
N ASP A 147 -10.71 4.25 -1.34
CA ASP A 147 -9.32 3.85 -1.25
C ASP A 147 -9.02 3.21 0.12
N THR A 148 -8.83 1.92 0.08
CA THR A 148 -8.56 1.10 1.26
C THR A 148 -7.17 1.35 1.82
N GLU A 149 -6.22 1.69 0.96
CA GLU A 149 -4.82 1.75 1.32
C GLU A 149 -4.53 2.88 2.32
N GLU A 150 -5.12 4.05 2.09
CA GLU A 150 -5.00 5.20 2.99
C GLU A 150 -5.68 4.96 4.34
N ALA A 151 -6.78 4.19 4.35
CA ALA A 151 -7.42 3.77 5.61
C ALA A 151 -6.53 2.84 6.42
N ILE A 152 -5.84 1.90 5.77
CA ILE A 152 -4.87 1.02 6.42
C ILE A 152 -3.68 1.81 6.94
N TRP A 153 -3.13 2.75 6.17
CA TRP A 153 -2.01 3.57 6.62
C TRP A 153 -2.38 4.51 7.78
N ALA A 154 -3.60 5.03 7.82
CA ALA A 154 -4.10 5.78 8.98
C ALA A 154 -4.14 4.88 10.23
N PHE A 155 -4.64 3.63 10.10
CA PHE A 155 -4.62 2.65 11.19
C PHE A 155 -3.19 2.33 11.65
N LEU A 156 -2.25 2.12 10.72
CA LEU A 156 -0.85 1.83 11.04
C LEU A 156 -0.19 2.98 11.81
N CYS A 157 -0.50 4.22 11.45
CA CYS A 157 -0.07 5.39 12.20
C CYS A 157 -0.62 5.35 13.64
N ASP A 158 -1.93 5.14 13.80
CA ASP A 158 -2.56 5.06 15.13
C ASP A 158 -1.97 3.90 15.96
N ALA A 159 -1.75 2.75 15.33
CA ALA A 159 -1.20 1.57 16.01
C ALA A 159 0.23 1.80 16.53
N ARG A 160 0.99 2.64 15.84
CA ARG A 160 2.38 3.00 16.22
C ARG A 160 2.45 4.21 17.14
N ASP A 161 1.42 5.03 17.22
CA ASP A 161 1.39 6.19 18.12
C ASP A 161 1.33 5.71 19.58
N PRO A 162 2.32 6.04 20.44
CA PRO A 162 2.34 5.60 21.85
C PRO A 162 1.14 6.11 22.65
N LYS A 163 0.45 7.17 22.20
CA LYS A 163 -0.76 7.70 22.83
C LYS A 163 -1.99 6.83 22.55
N ILE A 164 -2.00 6.08 21.43
CA ILE A 164 -3.11 5.26 20.97
C ILE A 164 -2.79 3.78 21.13
N GLY A 165 -1.84 3.27 20.36
CA GLY A 165 -1.42 1.89 20.35
C GLY A 165 -2.36 0.95 19.57
N PHE A 166 -1.87 -0.24 19.24
CA PHE A 166 -2.56 -1.22 18.40
C PHE A 166 -3.97 -1.56 18.87
N ASP A 167 -4.17 -1.82 20.17
CA ASP A 167 -5.46 -2.23 20.72
C ASP A 167 -6.56 -1.16 20.58
N ARG A 168 -6.18 0.11 20.48
CA ARG A 168 -7.10 1.25 20.33
C ARG A 168 -7.18 1.82 18.93
N ALA A 169 -6.24 1.46 18.06
CA ALA A 169 -6.31 1.86 16.65
C ALA A 169 -7.61 1.35 16.02
N ARG A 170 -8.21 2.15 15.15
CA ARG A 170 -9.47 1.80 14.48
C ARG A 170 -9.35 2.05 12.99
N LEU A 171 -9.70 1.03 12.23
CA LEU A 171 -9.74 1.13 10.76
C LEU A 171 -10.90 2.02 10.34
N THR A 172 -10.60 3.03 9.52
CA THR A 172 -11.63 3.90 8.94
C THR A 172 -12.46 3.09 7.95
N ARG A 173 -13.80 3.20 8.05
CA ARG A 173 -14.69 2.55 7.09
C ARG A 173 -14.57 3.20 5.72
N VAL A 174 -14.31 2.38 4.70
CA VAL A 174 -14.24 2.78 3.30
C VAL A 174 -15.17 1.93 2.44
N GLY A 175 -15.45 2.39 1.22
CA GLY A 175 -16.21 1.63 0.24
C GLY A 175 -15.38 0.49 -0.37
N PRO A 176 -15.97 -0.29 -1.29
CA PRO A 176 -15.31 -1.42 -1.91
C PRO A 176 -14.16 -0.99 -2.81
N ASP A 177 -12.98 -1.52 -2.55
CA ASP A 177 -11.80 -1.37 -3.43
C ASP A 177 -11.84 -2.43 -4.54
N PRO A 178 -11.61 -2.09 -5.80
CA PRO A 178 -11.57 -3.08 -6.89
C PRO A 178 -10.40 -4.04 -6.81
N ARG A 179 -9.30 -3.64 -6.15
CA ARG A 179 -8.09 -4.46 -5.97
C ARG A 179 -8.35 -5.57 -4.94
N ARG A 180 -8.34 -6.83 -5.39
CA ARG A 180 -8.67 -7.98 -4.52
C ARG A 180 -7.72 -8.11 -3.32
N TYR A 181 -6.42 -7.86 -3.52
CA TYR A 181 -5.44 -7.87 -2.43
C TYR A 181 -5.73 -6.77 -1.40
N MET A 182 -6.21 -5.60 -1.82
CA MET A 182 -6.56 -4.54 -0.89
C MET A 182 -7.82 -4.85 -0.08
N ARG A 183 -8.82 -5.53 -0.70
CA ARG A 183 -9.99 -6.00 0.06
C ARG A 183 -9.59 -7.00 1.13
N ALA A 184 -8.78 -8.01 0.76
CA ALA A 184 -8.31 -9.01 1.71
C ALA A 184 -7.42 -8.40 2.81
N ALA A 185 -6.57 -7.42 2.46
CA ALA A 185 -5.81 -6.65 3.44
C ALA A 185 -6.73 -5.87 4.38
N TYR A 186 -7.76 -5.20 3.86
CA TYR A 186 -8.73 -4.50 4.68
C TYR A 186 -9.43 -5.43 5.68
N ASP A 187 -9.83 -6.62 5.22
CA ASP A 187 -10.46 -7.62 6.07
C ASP A 187 -9.51 -8.08 7.19
N LEU A 188 -8.22 -8.30 6.90
CA LEU A 188 -7.21 -8.61 7.89
C LEU A 188 -7.06 -7.49 8.94
N PHE A 189 -6.95 -6.22 8.52
CA PHE A 189 -6.81 -5.09 9.43
C PHE A 189 -8.08 -4.81 10.23
N ASN A 190 -9.25 -5.20 9.72
CA ASN A 190 -10.53 -5.05 10.40
C ASN A 190 -10.82 -6.17 11.39
N ALA A 191 -10.57 -7.43 11.02
CA ALA A 191 -10.86 -8.61 11.85
C ALA A 191 -9.69 -8.98 12.77
N GLY A 192 -8.47 -8.87 12.27
CA GLY A 192 -7.26 -9.18 13.03
C GLY A 192 -7.11 -10.65 13.40
N ASP A 193 -7.71 -11.56 12.63
CA ASP A 193 -7.76 -12.98 12.93
C ASP A 193 -6.99 -13.86 11.91
N ALA A 194 -6.76 -15.11 12.29
CA ALA A 194 -6.04 -16.06 11.48
C ALA A 194 -6.74 -16.41 10.14
N ALA A 195 -8.07 -16.34 10.10
CA ALA A 195 -8.80 -16.65 8.89
C ALA A 195 -8.59 -15.57 7.83
N SER A 196 -8.58 -14.29 8.24
CA SER A 196 -8.30 -13.16 7.36
C SER A 196 -6.84 -13.13 6.91
N ASP A 197 -5.87 -13.53 7.77
CA ASP A 197 -4.46 -13.67 7.37
C ASP A 197 -4.29 -14.75 6.29
N VAL A 198 -4.93 -15.92 6.46
CA VAL A 198 -4.93 -17.00 5.46
C VAL A 198 -5.62 -16.56 4.17
N ALA A 199 -6.74 -15.85 4.26
CA ALA A 199 -7.44 -15.35 3.06
C ALA A 199 -6.56 -14.39 2.25
N LEU A 200 -5.78 -13.51 2.91
CA LEU A 200 -4.84 -12.63 2.23
C LEU A 200 -3.63 -13.41 1.66
N GLU A 201 -3.19 -14.49 2.34
CA GLU A 201 -2.18 -15.41 1.82
C GLU A 201 -2.63 -16.13 0.56
N ASP A 202 -3.86 -16.63 0.53
CA ASP A 202 -4.43 -17.30 -0.64
C ASP A 202 -4.46 -16.37 -1.88
N VAL A 203 -4.73 -15.08 -1.67
CA VAL A 203 -4.68 -14.07 -2.74
C VAL A 203 -3.29 -13.95 -3.37
N ALA A 204 -2.21 -14.16 -2.62
CA ALA A 204 -0.84 -14.10 -3.15
C ALA A 204 -0.60 -15.06 -4.33
N SER A 205 -1.32 -16.19 -4.37
CA SER A 205 -1.21 -17.18 -5.44
C SER A 205 -1.79 -16.75 -6.79
N LEU A 206 -2.53 -15.64 -6.84
CA LEU A 206 -3.30 -15.21 -8.00
C LEU A 206 -2.50 -14.38 -9.01
N GLY A 207 -1.33 -13.89 -8.64
CA GLY A 207 -0.43 -13.19 -9.56
C GLY A 207 0.67 -12.39 -8.85
N PRO A 208 1.66 -11.89 -9.62
CA PRO A 208 2.83 -11.23 -9.03
C PRO A 208 2.51 -9.95 -8.25
N VAL A 209 1.48 -9.20 -8.64
CA VAL A 209 1.00 -8.02 -7.91
C VAL A 209 0.38 -8.44 -6.58
N ASP A 210 -0.47 -9.46 -6.63
CA ASP A 210 -1.17 -9.99 -5.46
C ASP A 210 -0.18 -10.57 -4.45
N GLU A 211 0.85 -11.31 -4.92
CA GLU A 211 1.93 -11.84 -4.11
C GLU A 211 2.63 -10.73 -3.33
N PHE A 212 3.10 -9.71 -4.04
CA PHE A 212 3.82 -8.59 -3.42
C PHE A 212 2.99 -7.88 -2.36
N TYR A 213 1.77 -7.47 -2.71
CA TYR A 213 0.92 -6.71 -1.80
C TYR A 213 0.42 -7.56 -0.62
N SER A 214 0.14 -8.85 -0.82
CA SER A 214 -0.21 -9.76 0.27
C SER A 214 0.92 -9.90 1.28
N LEU A 215 2.15 -10.12 0.83
CA LEU A 215 3.33 -10.20 1.69
C LEU A 215 3.55 -8.88 2.44
N LEU A 216 3.47 -7.73 1.75
CA LEU A 216 3.70 -6.42 2.34
C LEU A 216 2.67 -6.13 3.44
N TYR A 217 1.37 -6.27 3.16
CA TYR A 217 0.33 -5.90 4.13
C TYR A 217 0.18 -6.89 5.28
N ARG A 218 0.43 -8.19 5.07
CA ARG A 218 0.56 -9.17 6.16
C ARG A 218 1.73 -8.81 7.07
N GLY A 219 2.87 -8.43 6.50
CA GLY A 219 4.04 -8.01 7.25
C GLY A 219 3.78 -6.73 8.06
N LEU A 220 3.18 -5.70 7.46
CA LEU A 220 2.82 -4.45 8.16
C LEU A 220 1.83 -4.69 9.30
N TRP A 221 0.84 -5.57 9.10
CA TRP A 221 -0.10 -5.94 10.16
C TRP A 221 0.62 -6.63 11.32
N ARG A 222 1.50 -7.61 11.03
CA ARG A 222 2.28 -8.33 12.07
C ARG A 222 3.18 -7.39 12.86
N GLU A 223 3.85 -6.45 12.18
CA GLU A 223 4.66 -5.44 12.88
C GLU A 223 3.79 -4.60 13.83
N ALA A 224 2.64 -4.12 13.36
CA ALA A 224 1.72 -3.33 14.17
C ALA A 224 1.20 -4.12 15.37
N ALA A 225 0.95 -5.42 15.21
CA ALA A 225 0.52 -6.35 16.26
C ALA A 225 1.67 -6.80 17.21
N GLY A 226 2.92 -6.35 16.96
CA GLY A 226 4.08 -6.66 17.81
C GLY A 226 4.87 -7.92 17.42
N ASP A 227 4.50 -8.61 16.33
CA ASP A 227 5.27 -9.73 15.76
C ASP A 227 6.35 -9.21 14.80
N ALA A 228 7.43 -8.66 15.33
CA ALA A 228 8.52 -8.10 14.55
C ALA A 228 9.29 -9.17 13.72
N ALA A 229 9.33 -10.42 14.18
CA ALA A 229 10.01 -11.50 13.46
C ALA A 229 9.21 -11.93 12.23
N GLY A 230 7.92 -12.22 12.37
CA GLY A 230 7.04 -12.54 11.26
C GLY A 230 6.89 -11.39 10.27
N ALA A 231 6.87 -10.15 10.76
CA ALA A 231 6.87 -8.95 9.91
C ALA A 231 8.11 -8.87 9.03
N ARG A 232 9.30 -9.07 9.63
CA ARG A 232 10.58 -9.05 8.91
C ARG A 232 10.58 -10.09 7.79
N ASP A 233 10.21 -11.32 8.10
CA ASP A 233 10.28 -12.42 7.13
C ASP A 233 9.38 -12.11 5.91
N LEU A 234 8.15 -11.65 6.14
CA LEU A 234 7.21 -11.30 5.06
C LEU A 234 7.64 -10.07 4.26
N ILE A 235 8.09 -8.99 4.90
CA ILE A 235 8.44 -7.76 4.17
C ILE A 235 9.75 -7.93 3.40
N VAL A 236 10.73 -8.66 3.95
CA VAL A 236 11.95 -9.01 3.23
C VAL A 236 11.61 -9.88 2.01
N GLU A 237 10.72 -10.86 2.15
CA GLU A 237 10.23 -11.66 1.03
C GLU A 237 9.53 -10.78 -0.02
N ALA A 238 8.67 -9.85 0.38
CA ALA A 238 8.02 -8.90 -0.52
C ALA A 238 9.04 -8.15 -1.39
N THR A 239 10.20 -7.72 -0.84
CA THR A 239 11.25 -7.04 -1.61
C THR A 239 11.90 -7.93 -2.68
N ARG A 240 11.79 -9.25 -2.56
CA ARG A 240 12.40 -10.23 -3.47
C ARG A 240 11.47 -10.72 -4.57
N THR A 241 10.19 -10.37 -4.51
CA THR A 241 9.21 -10.78 -5.53
C THR A 241 9.58 -10.25 -6.91
N GLN A 242 9.10 -10.93 -7.95
CA GLN A 242 9.27 -10.48 -9.32
C GLN A 242 8.67 -9.10 -9.54
N TYR A 243 7.50 -8.85 -8.94
CA TYR A 243 6.84 -7.56 -9.03
C TYR A 243 7.68 -6.42 -8.43
N ALA A 244 8.19 -6.59 -7.22
CA ALA A 244 9.02 -5.58 -6.57
C ALA A 244 10.25 -5.20 -7.41
N ASN A 245 10.86 -6.19 -8.07
CA ASN A 245 12.09 -5.97 -8.84
C ASN A 245 11.87 -5.40 -10.25
N ARG A 246 10.63 -5.40 -10.79
CA ARG A 246 10.38 -5.03 -12.19
C ARG A 246 9.33 -3.95 -12.40
N SER A 247 8.44 -3.71 -11.45
CA SER A 247 7.30 -2.82 -11.65
C SER A 247 7.65 -1.33 -11.65
N GLY A 248 8.68 -0.93 -10.90
CA GLY A 248 8.91 0.48 -10.58
C GLY A 248 7.85 1.09 -9.65
N ASP A 249 7.03 0.27 -9.03
CA ASP A 249 6.00 0.70 -8.09
C ASP A 249 6.62 1.37 -6.86
N TYR A 250 6.03 2.48 -6.43
CA TYR A 250 6.48 3.21 -5.25
C TYR A 250 6.37 2.38 -3.97
N MET A 251 5.36 1.48 -3.87
CA MET A 251 5.20 0.59 -2.73
C MET A 251 6.27 -0.51 -2.68
N ALA A 252 6.80 -0.92 -3.84
CA ALA A 252 7.96 -1.81 -3.88
C ALA A 252 9.22 -1.12 -3.32
N ALA A 253 9.43 0.15 -3.70
CA ALA A 253 10.50 0.95 -3.10
C ALA A 253 10.27 1.20 -1.60
N LEU A 254 9.03 1.43 -1.18
CA LEU A 254 8.66 1.57 0.24
C LEU A 254 9.03 0.32 1.05
N ALA A 255 8.80 -0.89 0.54
CA ALA A 255 9.20 -2.12 1.23
C ALA A 255 10.71 -2.17 1.51
N VAL A 256 11.54 -1.70 0.55
CA VAL A 256 12.98 -1.58 0.74
C VAL A 256 13.32 -0.51 1.78
N VAL A 257 12.67 0.65 1.75
CA VAL A 257 12.85 1.72 2.75
C VAL A 257 12.45 1.20 4.14
N HIS A 258 11.35 0.44 4.23
CA HIS A 258 10.91 -0.18 5.48
C HIS A 258 12.01 -1.07 6.07
N CYS A 259 12.56 -2.00 5.29
CA CYS A 259 13.65 -2.86 5.73
C CYS A 259 14.87 -2.04 6.21
N LYS A 260 15.28 -1.03 5.45
CA LYS A 260 16.38 -0.14 5.85
C LYS A 260 16.13 0.56 7.18
N ARG A 261 14.92 1.10 7.37
CA ARG A 261 14.53 1.82 8.61
C ARG A 261 14.45 0.89 9.83
N ARG A 262 14.19 -0.40 9.62
CA ARG A 262 14.16 -1.43 10.67
C ARG A 262 15.51 -2.16 10.85
N GLY A 263 16.53 -1.86 10.04
CA GLY A 263 17.83 -2.55 10.06
C GLY A 263 17.74 -4.00 9.57
N TRP A 264 16.76 -4.33 8.73
CA TRP A 264 16.62 -5.66 8.14
C TRP A 264 17.42 -5.78 6.85
N ALA A 265 18.18 -6.85 6.70
CA ALA A 265 18.89 -7.14 5.45
C ALA A 265 17.89 -7.62 4.38
N THR A 266 17.98 -7.06 3.17
CA THR A 266 17.16 -7.42 2.00
C THR A 266 17.93 -8.28 1.02
#